data_d1e8e72dafbf00224048952b49ca55ce
#
_entry.id   d1e8e72dafbf00224048952b49ca55ce
#
_cell.length_a   1.000
_cell.length_b   1.000
_cell.length_c   1.000
_cell.angle_alpha   90.00
_cell.angle_beta   90.00
_cell.angle_gamma   90.00
#
_symmetry.space_group_name_H-M   'P 1'
#
loop_
_entity.id
_entity.type
_entity.pdbx_description
1 polymer ?
#
loop_
_entity_poly.entity_id
_entity_poly.type
_entity_poly.pdbx_seq_one_letter_code
_entity_poly.pdbx_strand_id
1 'polypeptide(L)'
;LNSRAAPTSVANFANLAMRGFYDGLNFHRMERNFMVQGGDPLGNGTGGPGYRFRGEIILKHNQPGILSMANSGPGTDGSQFFLTHLATPHLDGLHSVFGKVVSGLPVVQQLRRRDLINSIRIEGDTSRLFSSKKEQLQEWNGVLDQGFPQLMPAMEIE
;
A
#
# COMPACT_ATOMS: atom_id res chain seq x y z
N LEU A 1 9.45 -0.87 5.02
CA LEU A 1 8.89 -1.92 4.18
C LEU A 1 9.66 -3.23 4.35
N ASN A 2 8.98 -4.38 4.20
CA ASN A 2 9.58 -5.71 4.36
C ASN A 2 9.45 -6.51 3.04
N SER A 3 10.37 -6.29 2.13
CA SER A 3 10.40 -6.97 0.83
C SER A 3 10.77 -8.46 0.88
N ARG A 4 11.29 -8.95 2.02
CA ARG A 4 11.56 -10.39 2.19
C ARG A 4 10.27 -11.19 2.46
N ALA A 5 9.40 -10.63 3.29
CA ALA A 5 8.16 -11.30 3.67
C ALA A 5 7.01 -11.05 2.68
N ALA A 6 6.98 -9.87 2.05
CA ALA A 6 5.91 -9.47 1.14
C ALA A 6 6.47 -8.75 -0.11
N PRO A 7 7.26 -9.43 -0.95
CA PRO A 7 7.93 -8.80 -2.09
C PRO A 7 6.95 -8.20 -3.10
N THR A 8 5.82 -8.83 -3.37
CA THR A 8 4.83 -8.36 -4.33
C THR A 8 4.11 -7.12 -3.80
N SER A 9 3.67 -7.15 -2.54
CA SER A 9 2.99 -6.02 -1.89
C SER A 9 3.93 -4.81 -1.77
N VAL A 10 5.20 -5.02 -1.43
CA VAL A 10 6.20 -3.94 -1.37
C VAL A 10 6.50 -3.37 -2.75
N ALA A 11 6.69 -4.21 -3.77
CA ALA A 11 6.92 -3.75 -5.14
C ALA A 11 5.74 -2.94 -5.68
N ASN A 12 4.51 -3.40 -5.44
CA ASN A 12 3.28 -2.68 -5.77
C ASN A 12 3.22 -1.30 -5.09
N PHE A 13 3.34 -1.27 -3.78
CA PHE A 13 3.26 -0.03 -3.01
C PHE A 13 4.35 0.96 -3.40
N ALA A 14 5.59 0.49 -3.55
CA ALA A 14 6.72 1.33 -3.96
C ALA A 14 6.53 1.88 -5.37
N ASN A 15 6.11 1.07 -6.33
CA ASN A 15 5.83 1.50 -7.69
C ASN A 15 4.73 2.56 -7.75
N LEU A 16 3.61 2.34 -7.06
CA LEU A 16 2.51 3.30 -6.98
C LEU A 16 2.97 4.62 -6.34
N ALA A 17 3.71 4.55 -5.22
CA ALA A 17 4.23 5.73 -4.54
C ALA A 17 5.20 6.52 -5.41
N MET A 18 6.15 5.86 -6.06
CA MET A 18 7.14 6.49 -6.94
C MET A 18 6.50 7.14 -8.17
N ARG A 19 5.37 6.64 -8.62
CA ARG A 19 4.57 7.23 -9.71
C ARG A 19 3.61 8.34 -9.25
N GLY A 20 3.58 8.67 -7.95
CA GLY A 20 2.71 9.70 -7.40
C GLY A 20 1.24 9.30 -7.31
N PHE A 21 0.93 7.99 -7.38
CA PHE A 21 -0.44 7.49 -7.34
C PHE A 21 -1.19 7.91 -6.06
N TYR A 22 -0.48 7.96 -4.93
CA TYR A 22 -1.07 8.30 -3.63
C TYR A 22 -1.14 9.80 -3.35
N ASP A 23 -0.49 10.63 -4.17
CA ASP A 23 -0.40 12.07 -3.94
C ASP A 23 -1.79 12.72 -4.01
N GLY A 24 -2.16 13.43 -2.95
CA GLY A 24 -3.45 14.09 -2.84
C GLY A 24 -4.63 13.16 -2.49
N LEU A 25 -4.42 11.86 -2.36
CA LEU A 25 -5.46 10.95 -1.87
C LEU A 25 -5.68 11.15 -0.37
N ASN A 26 -6.87 10.83 0.10
CA ASN A 26 -7.20 10.94 1.50
C ASN A 26 -7.25 9.58 2.21
N PHE A 27 -7.20 9.64 3.53
CA PHE A 27 -7.59 8.52 4.37
C PHE A 27 -9.12 8.50 4.45
N HIS A 28 -9.75 7.68 3.62
CA HIS A 28 -11.22 7.65 3.50
C HIS A 28 -11.92 6.94 4.65
N ARG A 29 -11.19 6.13 5.44
CA ARG A 29 -11.71 5.39 6.59
C ARG A 29 -10.76 5.50 7.77
N MET A 30 -11.32 5.78 8.94
CA MET A 30 -10.58 5.73 10.22
C MET A 30 -11.52 5.19 11.29
N GLU A 31 -11.04 4.20 12.01
CA GLU A 31 -11.70 3.66 13.19
C GLU A 31 -10.77 3.81 14.39
N ARG A 32 -11.24 4.55 15.39
CA ARG A 32 -10.46 4.84 16.60
C ARG A 32 -10.06 3.54 17.29
N ASN A 33 -8.81 3.49 17.77
CA ASN A 33 -8.21 2.31 18.40
C ASN A 33 -8.19 1.07 17.52
N PHE A 34 -8.27 1.24 16.21
CA PHE A 34 -8.17 0.16 15.26
C PHE A 34 -7.18 0.50 14.14
N MET A 35 -7.57 1.31 13.16
CA MET A 35 -6.72 1.60 12.01
C MET A 35 -7.15 2.88 11.27
N VAL A 36 -6.27 3.38 10.42
CA VAL A 36 -6.56 4.38 9.39
C VAL A 36 -6.25 3.79 8.02
N GLN A 37 -7.16 3.94 7.06
CA GLN A 37 -7.10 3.33 5.73
C GLN A 37 -7.14 4.39 4.64
N GLY A 38 -6.27 4.25 3.65
CA GLY A 38 -6.18 5.11 2.49
C GLY A 38 -5.77 4.36 1.22
N GLY A 39 -5.36 5.10 0.20
CA GLY A 39 -4.88 4.52 -1.06
C GLY A 39 -5.98 4.20 -2.07
N ASP A 40 -7.19 4.69 -1.84
CA ASP A 40 -8.29 4.58 -2.80
C ASP A 40 -8.39 5.85 -3.64
N PRO A 41 -8.18 5.77 -4.99
CA PRO A 41 -8.28 6.94 -5.86
C PRO A 41 -9.68 7.54 -5.94
N LEU A 42 -10.72 6.78 -5.59
CA LEU A 42 -12.11 7.27 -5.51
C LEU A 42 -12.47 7.82 -4.13
N GLY A 43 -11.69 7.50 -3.10
CA GLY A 43 -11.90 7.99 -1.74
C GLY A 43 -13.16 7.48 -1.05
N ASN A 44 -13.73 6.37 -1.47
CA ASN A 44 -14.97 5.79 -0.95
C ASN A 44 -14.87 4.31 -0.54
N GLY A 45 -13.70 3.70 -0.69
CA GLY A 45 -13.44 2.30 -0.37
C GLY A 45 -13.59 1.32 -1.53
N THR A 46 -14.03 1.77 -2.71
CA THR A 46 -14.33 0.90 -3.86
C THR A 46 -13.31 0.98 -4.99
N GLY A 47 -12.42 1.98 -4.96
CA GLY A 47 -11.43 2.21 -6.00
C GLY A 47 -10.14 1.42 -5.81
N GLY A 48 -9.35 1.40 -6.86
CA GLY A 48 -8.06 0.73 -6.89
C GLY A 48 -7.25 1.13 -8.12
N PRO A 49 -6.12 0.48 -8.35
CA PRO A 49 -5.19 0.84 -9.42
C PRO A 49 -5.60 0.29 -10.81
N GLY A 50 -6.70 -0.43 -10.90
CA GLY A 50 -7.15 -1.10 -12.13
C GLY A 50 -6.72 -2.56 -12.25
N TYR A 51 -5.95 -3.07 -11.29
CA TYR A 51 -5.56 -4.47 -11.18
C TYR A 51 -5.70 -4.97 -9.75
N ARG A 52 -5.64 -6.29 -9.58
CA ARG A 52 -5.66 -6.98 -8.28
C ARG A 52 -4.61 -8.06 -8.26
N PHE A 53 -4.15 -8.43 -7.07
CA PHE A 53 -3.19 -9.51 -6.91
C PHE A 53 -3.41 -10.28 -5.61
N ARG A 54 -2.76 -11.44 -5.54
CA ARG A 54 -2.82 -12.31 -4.38
C ARG A 54 -1.92 -11.78 -3.27
N GLY A 55 -2.44 -11.77 -2.04
CA GLY A 55 -1.70 -11.37 -0.86
C GLY A 55 -0.59 -12.36 -0.47
N GLU A 56 0.29 -11.88 0.40
CA GLU A 56 1.43 -12.57 0.97
C GLU A 56 1.27 -12.63 2.49
N ILE A 57 0.61 -13.68 2.98
CA ILE A 57 0.18 -13.81 4.38
C ILE A 57 1.28 -14.53 5.19
N ILE A 58 2.30 -13.79 5.59
CA ILE A 58 3.45 -14.31 6.35
C ILE A 58 3.56 -13.62 7.72
N LEU A 59 3.50 -12.29 7.75
CA LEU A 59 3.65 -11.51 8.96
C LEU A 59 2.32 -11.29 9.67
N LYS A 60 2.40 -10.92 10.95
CA LYS A 60 1.26 -10.75 11.83
C LYS A 60 1.05 -9.28 12.21
N HIS A 61 -0.19 -8.96 12.58
CA HIS A 61 -0.61 -7.65 13.08
C HIS A 61 -0.42 -7.57 14.60
N ASN A 62 0.81 -7.72 15.08
CA ASN A 62 1.13 -7.97 16.50
C ASN A 62 1.53 -6.74 17.30
N GLN A 63 1.46 -5.55 16.69
CA GLN A 63 1.85 -4.30 17.34
C GLN A 63 1.16 -3.09 16.69
N PRO A 64 1.17 -1.91 17.33
CA PRO A 64 0.75 -0.66 16.68
C PRO A 64 1.64 -0.31 15.50
N GLY A 65 1.08 0.42 14.52
CA GLY A 65 1.84 0.93 13.37
C GLY A 65 2.17 -0.12 12.30
N ILE A 66 1.43 -1.21 12.24
CA ILE A 66 1.56 -2.18 11.15
C ILE A 66 0.98 -1.60 9.86
N LEU A 67 1.74 -1.71 8.77
CA LEU A 67 1.32 -1.37 7.42
C LEU A 67 0.91 -2.64 6.69
N SER A 68 -0.36 -2.70 6.29
CA SER A 68 -0.99 -3.89 5.73
C SER A 68 -1.91 -3.55 4.57
N MET A 69 -2.15 -4.52 3.67
CA MET A 69 -3.03 -4.35 2.51
C MET A 69 -4.50 -4.52 2.89
N ALA A 70 -5.31 -3.54 2.53
CA ALA A 70 -6.76 -3.70 2.54
C ALA A 70 -7.19 -4.57 1.36
N ASN A 71 -8.23 -5.38 1.55
CA ASN A 71 -8.80 -6.22 0.50
C ASN A 71 -10.26 -6.56 0.76
N SER A 72 -10.90 -7.19 -0.22
CA SER A 72 -12.27 -7.72 -0.17
C SER A 72 -12.30 -9.25 -0.19
N GLY A 73 -11.25 -9.89 0.29
CA GLY A 73 -11.05 -11.33 0.29
C GLY A 73 -9.78 -11.75 -0.46
N PRO A 74 -9.50 -13.04 -0.57
CA PRO A 74 -8.31 -13.56 -1.24
C PRO A 74 -8.18 -13.07 -2.68
N GLY A 75 -6.98 -12.68 -3.10
CA GLY A 75 -6.69 -12.26 -4.47
C GLY A 75 -7.22 -10.88 -4.86
N THR A 76 -7.58 -10.04 -3.89
CA THR A 76 -8.15 -8.71 -4.16
C THR A 76 -7.32 -7.55 -3.64
N ASP A 77 -6.06 -7.77 -3.31
CA ASP A 77 -5.13 -6.70 -2.97
C ASP A 77 -4.94 -5.78 -4.18
N GLY A 78 -4.86 -4.47 -3.94
CA GLY A 78 -4.70 -3.45 -4.99
C GLY A 78 -3.84 -2.29 -4.51
N SER A 79 -4.42 -1.09 -4.40
CA SER A 79 -3.71 0.09 -3.92
C SER A 79 -4.05 0.47 -2.48
N GLN A 80 -5.18 0.03 -1.93
CA GLN A 80 -5.60 0.41 -0.60
C GLN A 80 -4.77 -0.28 0.48
N PHE A 81 -4.40 0.49 1.49
CA PHE A 81 -3.61 0.04 2.64
C PHE A 81 -4.15 0.63 3.93
N PHE A 82 -3.76 0.06 5.06
CA PHE A 82 -4.07 0.62 6.37
C PHE A 82 -2.86 0.59 7.30
N LEU A 83 -2.90 1.48 8.27
CA LEU A 83 -1.94 1.58 9.37
C LEU A 83 -2.68 1.33 10.68
N THR A 84 -2.20 0.40 11.49
CA THR A 84 -2.89 0.02 12.73
C THR A 84 -2.56 0.97 13.88
N HIS A 85 -3.56 1.23 14.73
CA HIS A 85 -3.37 1.98 15.98
C HIS A 85 -2.90 1.09 17.14
N LEU A 86 -3.30 -0.16 17.11
CA LEU A 86 -3.00 -1.20 18.10
C LEU A 86 -2.64 -2.51 17.38
N ALA A 87 -2.27 -3.54 18.14
CA ALA A 87 -2.24 -4.89 17.61
C ALA A 87 -3.65 -5.33 17.18
N THR A 88 -3.76 -5.95 16.01
CA THR A 88 -5.04 -6.40 15.42
C THR A 88 -4.96 -7.86 14.99
N PRO A 89 -4.80 -8.79 15.96
CA PRO A 89 -4.55 -10.21 15.64
C PRO A 89 -5.70 -10.88 14.88
N HIS A 90 -6.90 -10.34 14.94
CA HIS A 90 -8.05 -10.84 14.16
C HIS A 90 -7.89 -10.65 12.65
N LEU A 91 -6.93 -9.83 12.19
CA LEU A 91 -6.60 -9.65 10.77
C LEU A 91 -5.52 -10.61 10.28
N ASP A 92 -4.87 -11.35 11.17
CA ASP A 92 -3.86 -12.34 10.81
C ASP A 92 -4.46 -13.42 9.90
N GLY A 93 -3.71 -13.78 8.86
CA GLY A 93 -4.18 -14.75 7.88
C GLY A 93 -5.12 -14.20 6.81
N LEU A 94 -5.56 -12.94 6.92
CA LEU A 94 -6.51 -12.30 6.01
C LEU A 94 -5.90 -11.14 5.21
N HIS A 95 -4.92 -10.45 5.76
CA HIS A 95 -4.30 -9.27 5.18
C HIS A 95 -2.77 -9.40 5.15
N SER A 96 -2.16 -8.93 4.07
CA SER A 96 -0.71 -8.94 3.88
C SER A 96 -0.06 -7.79 4.62
N VAL A 97 0.62 -8.10 5.71
CA VAL A 97 1.53 -7.16 6.37
C VAL A 97 2.78 -7.00 5.52
N PHE A 98 3.10 -5.78 5.11
CA PHE A 98 4.27 -5.51 4.26
C PHE A 98 5.21 -4.43 4.80
N GLY A 99 4.93 -3.89 5.97
CA GLY A 99 5.79 -2.91 6.63
C GLY A 99 5.33 -2.57 8.03
N LYS A 100 6.07 -1.67 8.65
CA LYS A 100 5.73 -1.09 9.95
C LYS A 100 6.24 0.33 10.08
N VAL A 101 5.59 1.11 10.89
CA VAL A 101 6.02 2.46 11.27
C VAL A 101 7.25 2.36 12.17
N VAL A 102 8.34 3.05 11.80
CA VAL A 102 9.58 3.12 12.58
C VAL A 102 9.75 4.47 13.26
N SER A 103 9.04 5.49 12.80
CA SER A 103 9.01 6.82 13.39
C SER A 103 7.67 7.48 13.06
N GLY A 104 7.14 8.31 13.95
CA GLY A 104 5.89 9.03 13.73
C GLY A 104 4.61 8.25 14.08
N LEU A 105 4.67 7.22 14.91
CA LEU A 105 3.48 6.51 15.39
C LEU A 105 2.43 7.45 16.01
N PRO A 106 2.77 8.47 16.81
CA PRO A 106 1.80 9.44 17.31
C PRO A 106 1.06 10.20 16.20
N VAL A 107 1.71 10.45 15.07
CA VAL A 107 1.07 11.06 13.90
C VAL A 107 0.02 10.12 13.32
N VAL A 108 0.36 8.85 13.13
CA VAL A 108 -0.60 7.83 12.66
C VAL A 108 -1.84 7.76 13.55
N GLN A 109 -1.64 7.80 14.86
CA GLN A 109 -2.73 7.76 15.85
C GLN A 109 -3.62 9.02 15.85
N GLN A 110 -3.12 10.14 15.31
CA GLN A 110 -3.84 11.40 15.19
C GLN A 110 -4.50 11.61 13.83
N LEU A 111 -4.18 10.80 12.82
CA LEU A 111 -4.80 10.88 11.51
C LEU A 111 -6.30 10.68 11.61
N ARG A 112 -7.03 11.51 10.85
CA ARG A 112 -8.48 11.51 10.81
C ARG A 112 -8.98 11.19 9.40
N ARG A 113 -10.23 10.80 9.33
CA ARG A 113 -10.91 10.66 8.05
C ARG A 113 -10.83 11.96 7.27
N ARG A 114 -10.44 11.87 5.99
CA ARG A 114 -10.22 12.96 5.03
C ARG A 114 -8.88 13.71 5.17
N ASP A 115 -8.00 13.34 6.11
CA ASP A 115 -6.64 13.84 6.07
C ASP A 115 -5.96 13.40 4.78
N LEU A 116 -5.15 14.30 4.20
CA LEU A 116 -4.54 14.09 2.90
C LEU A 116 -3.16 13.45 3.00
N ILE A 117 -2.85 12.60 2.04
CA ILE A 117 -1.50 12.16 1.74
C ILE A 117 -0.91 13.18 0.77
N ASN A 118 0.00 14.01 1.23
CA ASN A 118 0.64 14.99 0.35
C ASN A 118 1.56 14.29 -0.66
N SER A 119 2.41 13.39 -0.18
CA SER A 119 3.25 12.53 -1.01
C SER A 119 3.76 11.34 -0.21
N ILE A 120 4.14 10.27 -0.91
CA ILE A 120 4.88 9.14 -0.33
C ILE A 120 6.21 9.04 -1.07
N ARG A 121 7.30 9.14 -0.34
CA ARG A 121 8.65 9.00 -0.91
C ARG A 121 9.21 7.63 -0.53
N ILE A 122 9.76 6.93 -1.51
CA ILE A 122 10.47 5.66 -1.30
C ILE A 122 11.97 5.97 -1.20
N GLU A 123 12.57 5.56 -0.11
CA GLU A 123 14.00 5.68 0.13
C GLU A 123 14.64 4.29 0.15
N GLY A 124 15.82 4.19 -0.42
CA GLY A 124 16.56 2.94 -0.58
C GLY A 124 16.58 2.42 -2.01
N ASP A 125 17.39 1.40 -2.24
CA ASP A 125 17.55 0.77 -3.56
C ASP A 125 16.42 -0.23 -3.81
N THR A 126 15.63 0.01 -4.82
CA THR A 126 14.54 -0.86 -5.27
C THR A 126 14.93 -1.78 -6.44
N SER A 127 16.09 -1.60 -7.02
CA SER A 127 16.50 -2.26 -8.29
C SER A 127 16.34 -3.78 -8.25
N ARG A 128 16.89 -4.43 -7.22
CA ARG A 128 16.79 -5.88 -7.06
C ARG A 128 15.35 -6.37 -6.91
N LEU A 129 14.54 -5.66 -6.13
CA LEU A 129 13.14 -6.01 -5.94
C LEU A 129 12.38 -5.86 -7.26
N PHE A 130 12.55 -4.74 -7.93
CA PHE A 130 11.84 -4.44 -9.18
C PHE A 130 12.26 -5.39 -10.31
N SER A 131 13.56 -5.72 -10.43
CA SER A 131 14.02 -6.75 -11.38
C SER A 131 13.37 -8.11 -11.11
N SER A 132 13.23 -8.50 -9.84
CA SER A 132 12.57 -9.77 -9.47
C SER A 132 11.06 -9.79 -9.78
N LYS A 133 10.44 -8.63 -9.99
CA LYS A 133 9.02 -8.45 -10.28
C LYS A 133 8.77 -7.76 -11.62
N LYS A 134 9.77 -7.76 -12.51
CA LYS A 134 9.78 -7.01 -13.76
C LYS A 134 8.52 -7.23 -14.61
N GLU A 135 8.19 -8.46 -14.93
CA GLU A 135 7.03 -8.80 -15.76
C GLU A 135 5.72 -8.27 -15.15
N GLN A 136 5.54 -8.51 -13.86
CA GLN A 136 4.35 -8.07 -13.14
C GLN A 136 4.23 -6.55 -13.06
N LEU A 137 5.35 -5.86 -12.80
CA LEU A 137 5.37 -4.40 -12.78
C LEU A 137 5.13 -3.80 -14.16
N GLN A 138 5.63 -4.40 -15.24
CA GLN A 138 5.35 -3.98 -16.61
C GLN A 138 3.87 -4.11 -16.95
N GLU A 139 3.24 -5.23 -16.60
CA GLU A 139 1.79 -5.42 -16.76
C GLU A 139 0.99 -4.35 -16.01
N TRP A 140 1.30 -4.16 -14.73
CA TRP A 140 0.61 -3.16 -13.90
C TRP A 140 0.83 -1.73 -14.40
N ASN A 141 2.03 -1.40 -14.81
CA ASN A 141 2.32 -0.08 -15.36
C ASN A 141 1.54 0.19 -16.65
N GLY A 142 1.35 -0.81 -17.50
CA GLY A 142 0.49 -0.69 -18.67
C GLY A 142 -0.97 -0.37 -18.31
N VAL A 143 -1.51 -1.00 -17.27
CA VAL A 143 -2.85 -0.69 -16.75
C VAL A 143 -2.91 0.73 -16.16
N LEU A 144 -1.88 1.11 -15.39
CA LEU A 144 -1.80 2.46 -14.80
C LEU A 144 -1.70 3.56 -15.85
N ASP A 145 -0.92 3.35 -16.90
CA ASP A 145 -0.76 4.33 -17.99
C ASP A 145 -2.09 4.60 -18.72
N GLN A 146 -2.95 3.59 -18.83
CA GLN A 146 -4.26 3.73 -19.43
C GLN A 146 -5.28 4.37 -18.49
N GLY A 147 -5.31 3.94 -17.23
CA GLY A 147 -6.29 4.38 -16.26
C GLY A 147 -5.97 5.71 -15.57
N PHE A 148 -4.68 6.05 -15.48
CA PHE A 148 -4.16 7.21 -14.73
C PHE A 148 -3.06 7.93 -15.52
N PRO A 149 -3.39 8.56 -16.66
CA PRO A 149 -2.38 9.14 -17.56
C PRO A 149 -1.59 10.31 -16.94
N GLN A 150 -2.04 10.86 -15.81
CA GLN A 150 -1.39 11.91 -15.07
C GLN A 150 -0.21 11.46 -14.19
N LEU A 151 -0.04 10.14 -14.01
CA LEU A 151 1.04 9.60 -13.17
C LEU A 151 2.42 9.87 -13.78
N MET A 152 3.42 9.95 -12.91
CA MET A 152 4.81 10.02 -13.37
C MET A 152 5.17 8.74 -14.15
N PRO A 153 6.10 8.83 -15.12
CA PRO A 153 6.56 7.66 -15.85
C PRO A 153 7.03 6.54 -14.92
N ALA A 154 6.82 5.31 -15.34
CA ALA A 154 7.38 4.17 -14.64
C ALA A 154 8.91 4.19 -14.70
N MET A 155 9.54 3.72 -13.61
CA MET A 155 10.98 3.54 -13.59
C MET A 155 11.39 2.45 -14.60
N GLU A 156 12.43 2.69 -15.36
CA GLU A 156 13.02 1.65 -16.20
C GLU A 156 13.59 0.53 -15.32
N ILE A 157 13.24 -0.72 -15.64
CA ILE A 157 13.66 -1.90 -14.90
C ILE A 157 14.61 -2.69 -15.78
N GLU A 158 15.88 -2.70 -15.41
CA GLU A 158 16.92 -3.51 -16.06
C GLU A 158 16.74 -5.03 -15.82
#